data_d7380414cd3e7ff4c432191d74b4aeeb
#
_entry.id   d7380414cd3e7ff4c432191d74b4aeeb
#
_cell.length_a   1.000
_cell.length_b   1.000
_cell.length_c   1.000
_cell.angle_alpha   90.00
_cell.angle_beta   90.00
_cell.angle_gamma   90.00
#
_symmetry.space_group_name_H-M   'P 1'
#
loop_
_entity.id
_entity.type
_entity.pdbx_description
1 polymer ?
#
loop_
_entity_poly.entity_id
_entity_poly.type
_entity_poly.pdbx_seq_one_letter_code
_entity_poly.pdbx_strand_id
1 'polypeptide(L)'
;MDVELDRFLIETSPGDSLEATVLCPQRELPGVLFVHGWGGSQQQDLSRAREVAGLGCVCLTFDLRGHRANAIRKATITRGENLQDLCATYDWLAGQDHVDATAIAVVGVSYGGYLAALLSQLRPVRWMALRTPALYLDRDWDMPKLRLHDDPELALYRRRRVGVGENRALAACAAFAGDVLLVEAGHDAIVPHEVIESYAAAFDATSSMTRRLVKDADHGFSSREAQRQYNEILMAWMTEMVVGSRGAVAADRVREDKRRRRGG
;
A
#
# COMPACT_ATOMS: atom_id res chain seq x y z
N MET A 1 -15.61 16.08 -10.84
CA MET A 1 -14.19 16.27 -11.18
C MET A 1 -13.86 15.19 -12.19
N ASP A 2 -13.49 15.56 -13.41
CA ASP A 2 -13.14 14.61 -14.44
C ASP A 2 -11.80 13.99 -14.08
N VAL A 3 -11.72 12.66 -14.12
CA VAL A 3 -10.52 11.87 -13.85
C VAL A 3 -10.07 11.28 -15.18
N GLU A 4 -8.91 11.70 -15.65
CA GLU A 4 -8.27 11.11 -16.81
C GLU A 4 -7.63 9.78 -16.42
N LEU A 5 -7.73 8.78 -17.28
CA LEU A 5 -7.18 7.44 -17.05
C LEU A 5 -6.25 7.10 -18.20
N ASP A 6 -4.96 6.93 -17.88
CA ASP A 6 -3.94 6.51 -18.84
C ASP A 6 -3.37 5.14 -18.46
N ARG A 7 -3.10 4.30 -19.50
CA ARG A 7 -2.43 3.01 -19.37
C ARG A 7 -1.09 3.06 -20.07
N PHE A 8 -0.05 2.55 -19.40
CA PHE A 8 1.32 2.59 -19.89
C PHE A 8 2.15 1.47 -19.28
N LEU A 9 3.40 1.35 -19.75
CA LEU A 9 4.37 0.39 -19.22
C LEU A 9 5.44 1.12 -18.42
N ILE A 10 5.74 0.63 -17.22
CA ILE A 10 6.86 1.09 -16.39
C ILE A 10 8.01 0.10 -16.59
N GLU A 11 9.14 0.57 -17.09
CA GLU A 11 10.35 -0.26 -17.17
C GLU A 11 10.93 -0.44 -15.76
N THR A 12 11.16 -1.69 -15.34
CA THR A 12 11.73 -2.06 -14.02
C THR A 12 13.17 -2.53 -14.13
N SER A 13 13.54 -3.07 -15.30
CA SER A 13 14.89 -3.49 -15.67
C SER A 13 14.93 -3.69 -17.20
N PRO A 14 16.10 -3.72 -17.85
CA PRO A 14 16.18 -3.93 -19.30
C PRO A 14 15.39 -5.17 -19.76
N GLY A 15 14.35 -4.94 -20.55
CA GLY A 15 13.47 -5.99 -21.10
C GLY A 15 12.31 -6.43 -20.18
N ASP A 16 12.20 -5.89 -18.97
CA ASP A 16 11.06 -6.14 -18.05
C ASP A 16 10.21 -4.89 -17.87
N SER A 17 8.91 -5.02 -18.01
CA SER A 17 7.95 -3.93 -17.80
C SER A 17 6.72 -4.37 -17.02
N LEU A 18 6.08 -3.42 -16.35
CA LEU A 18 4.83 -3.59 -15.63
C LEU A 18 3.70 -2.84 -16.33
N GLU A 19 2.55 -3.50 -16.51
CA GLU A 19 1.34 -2.81 -16.95
C GLU A 19 0.80 -1.98 -15.78
N ALA A 20 0.67 -0.68 -15.98
CA ALA A 20 0.21 0.28 -14.98
C ALA A 20 -0.94 1.14 -15.50
N THR A 21 -1.78 1.60 -14.59
CA THR A 21 -2.85 2.56 -14.87
C THR A 21 -2.74 3.73 -13.93
N VAL A 22 -2.63 4.96 -14.46
CA VAL A 22 -2.73 6.21 -13.69
C VAL A 22 -4.11 6.83 -13.84
N LEU A 23 -4.63 7.36 -12.74
CA LEU A 23 -5.86 8.14 -12.70
C LEU A 23 -5.52 9.51 -12.11
N CYS A 24 -5.60 10.56 -12.91
CA CYS A 24 -5.14 11.91 -12.58
C CYS A 24 -6.24 12.96 -12.60
N PRO A 25 -6.50 13.71 -11.50
CA PRO A 25 -7.21 14.98 -11.54
C PRO A 25 -6.23 16.14 -11.82
N GLN A 26 -6.67 17.19 -12.49
CA GLN A 26 -5.84 18.26 -13.08
C GLN A 26 -5.11 19.23 -12.12
N ARG A 27 -4.50 18.78 -10.98
CA ARG A 27 -3.74 19.66 -10.05
C ARG A 27 -2.64 18.88 -9.32
N GLU A 28 -1.61 19.59 -8.77
CA GLU A 28 -0.63 18.98 -7.83
C GLU A 28 -1.33 18.40 -6.60
N LEU A 29 -1.25 17.12 -6.40
CA LEU A 29 -2.08 16.36 -5.48
C LEU A 29 -1.31 15.22 -4.80
N PRO A 30 -1.74 14.74 -3.64
CA PRO A 30 -1.18 13.55 -3.04
C PRO A 30 -1.19 12.37 -4.01
N GLY A 31 -0.11 11.60 -4.04
CA GLY A 31 -0.03 10.35 -4.79
C GLY A 31 -0.60 9.17 -3.98
N VAL A 32 -1.28 8.24 -4.64
CA VAL A 32 -1.77 7.00 -4.00
C VAL A 32 -1.43 5.80 -4.87
N LEU A 33 -0.60 4.92 -4.34
CA LEU A 33 -0.18 3.68 -5.01
C LEU A 33 -0.95 2.49 -4.45
N PHE A 34 -1.66 1.76 -5.32
CA PHE A 34 -2.40 0.55 -4.97
C PHE A 34 -1.61 -0.70 -5.32
N VAL A 35 -1.47 -1.61 -4.35
CA VAL A 35 -0.67 -2.83 -4.46
C VAL A 35 -1.54 -4.04 -4.15
N HIS A 36 -1.92 -4.78 -5.19
CA HIS A 36 -2.80 -5.95 -5.06
C HIS A 36 -2.14 -7.14 -4.35
N GLY A 37 -2.94 -8.07 -3.85
CA GLY A 37 -2.49 -9.32 -3.24
C GLY A 37 -1.98 -10.35 -4.27
N TRP A 38 -1.35 -11.43 -3.78
CA TRP A 38 -0.93 -12.54 -4.63
C TRP A 38 -2.11 -13.20 -5.33
N GLY A 39 -2.02 -13.36 -6.64
CA GLY A 39 -3.11 -13.85 -7.48
C GLY A 39 -4.16 -12.79 -7.85
N GLY A 40 -4.01 -11.55 -7.36
CA GLY A 40 -4.84 -10.41 -7.70
C GLY A 40 -4.45 -9.73 -9.02
N SER A 41 -4.96 -8.53 -9.21
CA SER A 41 -4.63 -7.65 -10.33
C SER A 41 -5.03 -6.21 -10.03
N GLN A 42 -4.48 -5.25 -10.78
CA GLN A 42 -4.86 -3.84 -10.71
C GLN A 42 -6.36 -3.60 -10.90
N GLN A 43 -7.05 -4.45 -11.67
CA GLN A 43 -8.50 -4.32 -11.92
C GLN A 43 -9.34 -4.35 -10.64
N GLN A 44 -8.88 -5.05 -9.60
CA GLN A 44 -9.58 -5.13 -8.31
C GLN A 44 -9.57 -3.81 -7.55
N ASP A 45 -8.60 -2.94 -7.83
CA ASP A 45 -8.42 -1.67 -7.15
C ASP A 45 -8.87 -0.45 -7.98
N LEU A 46 -9.15 -0.62 -9.28
CA LEU A 46 -9.54 0.49 -10.16
C LEU A 46 -10.76 1.27 -9.67
N SER A 47 -11.79 0.59 -9.14
CA SER A 47 -12.98 1.27 -8.60
C SER A 47 -12.61 2.14 -7.40
N ARG A 48 -11.83 1.61 -6.46
CA ARG A 48 -11.34 2.34 -5.28
C ARG A 48 -10.41 3.47 -5.66
N ALA A 49 -9.49 3.23 -6.59
CA ALA A 49 -8.58 4.25 -7.10
C ALA A 49 -9.34 5.42 -7.71
N ARG A 50 -10.44 5.14 -8.45
CA ARG A 50 -11.31 6.19 -9.01
C ARG A 50 -12.01 7.01 -7.92
N GLU A 51 -12.52 6.36 -6.86
CA GLU A 51 -13.14 7.05 -5.74
C GLU A 51 -12.13 7.92 -4.98
N VAL A 52 -10.93 7.40 -4.71
CA VAL A 52 -9.83 8.14 -4.06
C VAL A 52 -9.33 9.29 -4.94
N ALA A 53 -9.23 9.08 -6.27
CA ALA A 53 -8.91 10.16 -7.20
C ALA A 53 -9.97 11.29 -7.17
N GLY A 54 -11.23 10.95 -6.94
CA GLY A 54 -12.30 11.92 -6.70
C GLY A 54 -12.10 12.81 -5.47
N LEU A 55 -11.29 12.39 -4.49
CA LEU A 55 -10.86 13.24 -3.36
C LEU A 55 -9.76 14.24 -3.76
N GLY A 56 -9.27 14.18 -4.97
CA GLY A 56 -8.18 14.99 -5.48
C GLY A 56 -6.80 14.36 -5.20
N CYS A 57 -6.64 13.09 -5.51
CA CYS A 57 -5.37 12.38 -5.49
C CYS A 57 -5.00 11.89 -6.88
N VAL A 58 -3.71 11.74 -7.15
CA VAL A 58 -3.21 10.98 -8.31
C VAL A 58 -3.07 9.53 -7.90
N CYS A 59 -3.84 8.64 -8.52
CA CYS A 59 -3.88 7.23 -8.15
C CYS A 59 -3.21 6.36 -9.21
N LEU A 60 -2.31 5.50 -8.80
CA LEU A 60 -1.63 4.52 -9.65
C LEU A 60 -2.01 3.10 -9.22
N THR A 61 -2.45 2.30 -10.18
CA THR A 61 -2.64 0.85 -10.04
C THR A 61 -1.77 0.14 -11.06
N PHE A 62 -1.22 -1.01 -10.73
CA PHE A 62 -0.35 -1.79 -11.61
C PHE A 62 -0.45 -3.28 -11.31
N ASP A 63 -0.02 -4.11 -12.24
CA ASP A 63 0.09 -5.55 -12.04
C ASP A 63 1.52 -5.93 -11.65
N LEU A 64 1.72 -6.55 -10.48
CA LEU A 64 3.00 -7.13 -10.07
C LEU A 64 3.46 -8.18 -11.08
N ARG A 65 4.76 -8.29 -11.35
CA ARG A 65 5.32 -9.41 -12.15
C ARG A 65 4.83 -10.75 -11.59
N GLY A 66 4.61 -11.71 -12.48
CA GLY A 66 3.99 -12.99 -12.15
C GLY A 66 2.46 -12.96 -12.18
N HIS A 67 1.84 -11.84 -12.57
CA HIS A 67 0.39 -11.67 -12.67
C HIS A 67 0.00 -11.17 -14.08
N ARG A 68 -1.23 -11.42 -14.51
CA ARG A 68 -1.83 -10.95 -15.77
C ARG A 68 -0.91 -11.12 -16.99
N ALA A 69 -0.51 -10.04 -17.65
CA ALA A 69 0.35 -10.05 -18.82
C ALA A 69 1.69 -10.76 -18.57
N ASN A 70 2.20 -10.68 -17.35
CA ASN A 70 3.45 -11.31 -16.91
C ASN A 70 3.24 -12.66 -16.18
N ALA A 71 2.08 -13.31 -16.32
CA ALA A 71 1.73 -14.53 -15.58
C ALA A 71 2.70 -15.71 -15.83
N ILE A 72 3.37 -15.73 -16.97
CA ILE A 72 4.41 -16.73 -17.30
C ILE A 72 5.54 -16.77 -16.26
N ARG A 73 5.83 -15.64 -15.61
CA ARG A 73 6.86 -15.53 -14.56
C ARG A 73 6.37 -15.95 -13.17
N LYS A 74 5.09 -16.30 -13.00
CA LYS A 74 4.49 -16.64 -11.70
C LYS A 74 5.23 -17.75 -10.96
N ALA A 75 5.78 -18.72 -11.70
CA ALA A 75 6.50 -19.85 -11.12
C ALA A 75 7.92 -19.49 -10.63
N THR A 76 8.49 -18.40 -11.10
CA THR A 76 9.90 -18.02 -10.85
C THR A 76 10.07 -16.73 -10.08
N ILE A 77 9.06 -15.83 -10.09
CA ILE A 77 9.16 -14.51 -9.47
C ILE A 77 9.40 -14.59 -7.96
N THR A 78 10.36 -13.81 -7.48
CA THR A 78 10.75 -13.73 -6.06
C THR A 78 10.09 -12.55 -5.36
N ARG A 79 10.16 -12.52 -4.02
CA ARG A 79 9.74 -11.36 -3.22
C ARG A 79 10.60 -10.13 -3.49
N GLY A 80 11.90 -10.35 -3.71
CA GLY A 80 12.85 -9.29 -4.03
C GLY A 80 12.52 -8.60 -5.34
N GLU A 81 12.23 -9.37 -6.39
CA GLU A 81 11.82 -8.82 -7.69
C GLU A 81 10.49 -8.06 -7.60
N ASN A 82 9.47 -8.58 -6.88
CA ASN A 82 8.23 -7.81 -6.68
C ASN A 82 8.43 -6.55 -5.83
N LEU A 83 9.36 -6.54 -4.88
CA LEU A 83 9.71 -5.32 -4.15
C LEU A 83 10.41 -4.29 -5.06
N GLN A 84 11.27 -4.74 -5.98
CA GLN A 84 11.87 -3.88 -7.01
C GLN A 84 10.79 -3.28 -7.92
N ASP A 85 9.80 -4.08 -8.35
CA ASP A 85 8.66 -3.59 -9.12
C ASP A 85 7.93 -2.46 -8.38
N LEU A 86 7.67 -2.68 -7.10
CA LEU A 86 6.99 -1.70 -6.27
C LEU A 86 7.82 -0.42 -6.07
N CYS A 87 9.15 -0.54 -5.90
CA CYS A 87 10.04 0.62 -5.85
C CYS A 87 10.01 1.41 -7.18
N ALA A 88 10.10 0.73 -8.32
CA ALA A 88 10.07 1.38 -9.64
C ALA A 88 8.73 2.08 -9.88
N THR A 89 7.63 1.44 -9.49
CA THR A 89 6.28 2.00 -9.62
C THR A 89 6.07 3.21 -8.70
N TYR A 90 6.60 3.15 -7.47
CA TYR A 90 6.62 4.28 -6.55
C TYR A 90 7.42 5.44 -7.13
N ASP A 91 8.63 5.19 -7.63
CA ASP A 91 9.52 6.21 -8.18
C ASP A 91 8.89 6.88 -9.41
N TRP A 92 8.21 6.09 -10.25
CA TRP A 92 7.46 6.64 -11.37
C TRP A 92 6.35 7.59 -10.91
N LEU A 93 5.54 7.19 -9.90
CA LEU A 93 4.47 8.04 -9.36
C LEU A 93 5.05 9.31 -8.73
N ALA A 94 6.08 9.18 -7.91
CA ALA A 94 6.72 10.31 -7.23
C ALA A 94 7.40 11.30 -8.20
N GLY A 95 7.77 10.85 -9.39
CA GLY A 95 8.40 11.66 -10.44
C GLY A 95 7.42 12.41 -11.35
N GLN A 96 6.09 12.30 -11.13
CA GLN A 96 5.12 13.02 -11.95
C GLN A 96 5.00 14.48 -11.49
N ASP A 97 5.00 15.44 -12.43
CA ASP A 97 5.01 16.89 -12.17
C ASP A 97 3.80 17.37 -11.34
N HIS A 98 2.72 16.61 -11.34
CA HIS A 98 1.49 16.94 -10.62
C HIS A 98 1.26 16.12 -9.35
N VAL A 99 2.30 15.38 -8.91
CA VAL A 99 2.28 14.61 -7.66
C VAL A 99 3.15 15.28 -6.60
N ASP A 100 2.57 15.54 -5.43
CA ASP A 100 3.33 15.90 -4.25
C ASP A 100 4.08 14.66 -3.70
N ALA A 101 5.35 14.54 -4.04
CA ALA A 101 6.20 13.44 -3.62
C ALA A 101 6.35 13.33 -2.08
N THR A 102 6.01 14.38 -1.33
CA THR A 102 6.01 14.37 0.15
C THR A 102 4.70 13.85 0.75
N ALA A 103 3.68 13.63 -0.08
CA ALA A 103 2.33 13.22 0.29
C ALA A 103 1.88 11.96 -0.45
N ILE A 104 2.71 10.90 -0.41
CA ILE A 104 2.38 9.62 -1.06
C ILE A 104 1.81 8.64 -0.06
N ALA A 105 0.63 8.09 -0.41
CA ALA A 105 0.00 6.96 0.27
C ALA A 105 0.28 5.65 -0.46
N VAL A 106 0.39 4.55 0.30
CA VAL A 106 0.44 3.20 -0.26
C VAL A 106 -0.71 2.38 0.32
N VAL A 107 -1.55 1.83 -0.54
CA VAL A 107 -2.68 0.97 -0.19
C VAL A 107 -2.35 -0.46 -0.58
N GLY A 108 -2.03 -1.31 0.38
CA GLY A 108 -1.58 -2.67 0.14
C GLY A 108 -2.57 -3.73 0.66
N VAL A 109 -2.80 -4.76 -0.14
CA VAL A 109 -3.69 -5.89 0.20
C VAL A 109 -2.88 -7.16 0.34
N SER A 110 -3.01 -7.87 1.47
CA SER A 110 -2.39 -9.19 1.68
C SER A 110 -0.88 -9.17 1.37
N TYR A 111 -0.44 -9.85 0.33
CA TYR A 111 0.94 -9.82 -0.16
C TYR A 111 1.40 -8.40 -0.52
N GLY A 112 0.53 -7.61 -1.17
CA GLY A 112 0.80 -6.21 -1.45
C GLY A 112 0.96 -5.37 -0.18
N GLY A 113 0.25 -5.71 0.90
CA GLY A 113 0.43 -5.09 2.22
C GLY A 113 1.80 -5.42 2.84
N TYR A 114 2.28 -6.66 2.70
CA TYR A 114 3.63 -7.04 3.09
C TYR A 114 4.70 -6.26 2.32
N LEU A 115 4.54 -6.13 0.99
CA LEU A 115 5.46 -5.34 0.17
C LEU A 115 5.41 -3.85 0.50
N ALA A 116 4.22 -3.29 0.79
CA ALA A 116 4.05 -1.89 1.21
C ALA A 116 4.79 -1.59 2.52
N ALA A 117 4.75 -2.50 3.49
CA ALA A 117 5.53 -2.38 4.71
C ALA A 117 7.03 -2.33 4.42
N LEU A 118 7.55 -3.22 3.57
CA LEU A 118 8.96 -3.22 3.17
C LEU A 118 9.37 -1.95 2.41
N LEU A 119 8.49 -1.46 1.52
CA LEU A 119 8.72 -0.24 0.74
C LEU A 119 8.97 0.97 1.64
N SER A 120 8.29 1.07 2.80
CA SER A 120 8.38 2.23 3.68
C SER A 120 9.79 2.49 4.25
N GLN A 121 10.67 1.49 4.24
CA GLN A 121 12.10 1.68 4.55
C GLN A 121 12.94 2.12 3.35
N LEU A 122 12.44 1.94 2.15
CA LEU A 122 13.17 2.20 0.91
C LEU A 122 12.74 3.52 0.25
N ARG A 123 11.53 3.99 0.57
CA ARG A 123 10.93 5.20 -0.02
C ARG A 123 10.13 5.97 1.03
N PRO A 124 10.04 7.30 0.90
CA PRO A 124 9.29 8.14 1.82
C PRO A 124 7.78 7.96 1.62
N VAL A 125 7.18 7.03 2.35
CA VAL A 125 5.73 6.83 2.43
C VAL A 125 5.18 7.69 3.56
N ARG A 126 4.17 8.51 3.28
CA ARG A 126 3.51 9.33 4.30
C ARG A 126 2.35 8.61 4.96
N TRP A 127 1.54 7.89 4.18
CA TRP A 127 0.35 7.19 4.64
C TRP A 127 0.35 5.74 4.16
N MET A 128 0.00 4.83 5.04
CA MET A 128 0.00 3.40 4.74
C MET A 128 -1.34 2.76 5.12
N ALA A 129 -2.09 2.28 4.13
CA ALA A 129 -3.32 1.51 4.35
C ALA A 129 -3.08 0.04 4.05
N LEU A 130 -3.19 -0.81 5.05
CA LEU A 130 -2.96 -2.25 4.95
C LEU A 130 -4.26 -3.01 5.20
N ARG A 131 -4.71 -3.78 4.22
CA ARG A 131 -5.83 -4.71 4.37
C ARG A 131 -5.30 -6.13 4.46
N THR A 132 -5.55 -6.80 5.59
CA THR A 132 -5.13 -8.18 5.85
C THR A 132 -3.68 -8.46 5.40
N PRO A 133 -2.68 -7.63 5.82
CA PRO A 133 -1.32 -7.77 5.33
C PRO A 133 -0.76 -9.13 5.67
N ALA A 134 -0.20 -9.82 4.67
CA ALA A 134 0.44 -11.12 4.86
C ALA A 134 1.79 -10.96 5.56
N LEU A 135 2.29 -12.04 6.18
CA LEU A 135 3.62 -12.10 6.78
C LEU A 135 4.34 -13.34 6.29
N TYR A 136 5.65 -13.22 6.06
CA TYR A 136 6.51 -14.31 5.57
C TYR A 136 7.79 -14.37 6.39
N LEU A 137 8.36 -15.58 6.56
CA LEU A 137 9.70 -15.73 7.11
C LEU A 137 10.72 -14.97 6.25
N ASP A 138 11.73 -14.39 6.85
CA ASP A 138 12.78 -13.64 6.15
C ASP A 138 13.77 -14.50 5.38
N ARG A 139 13.85 -15.79 5.72
CA ARG A 139 14.64 -16.76 4.96
C ARG A 139 14.09 -16.91 3.53
N ASP A 140 14.86 -17.53 2.68
CA ASP A 140 14.47 -17.90 1.30
C ASP A 140 13.96 -16.68 0.50
N TRP A 141 14.65 -15.55 0.67
CA TRP A 141 14.28 -14.29 0.02
C TRP A 141 14.23 -14.42 -1.50
N ASP A 142 15.18 -15.16 -2.07
CA ASP A 142 15.33 -15.39 -3.50
C ASP A 142 14.56 -16.63 -4.01
N MET A 143 13.83 -17.30 -3.12
CA MET A 143 12.94 -18.39 -3.51
C MET A 143 11.73 -17.85 -4.25
N PRO A 144 11.28 -18.53 -5.33
CA PRO A 144 10.04 -18.18 -5.99
C PRO A 144 8.88 -18.08 -5.03
N LYS A 145 8.14 -16.94 -5.10
CA LYS A 145 7.05 -16.63 -4.17
C LYS A 145 5.99 -17.76 -4.11
N LEU A 146 5.74 -18.41 -5.24
CA LEU A 146 4.78 -19.51 -5.30
C LEU A 146 5.14 -20.66 -4.34
N ARG A 147 6.42 -21.00 -4.23
CA ARG A 147 6.89 -22.11 -3.36
C ARG A 147 6.74 -21.83 -1.86
N LEU A 148 6.65 -20.55 -1.47
CA LEU A 148 6.46 -20.21 -0.06
C LEU A 148 5.10 -20.66 0.48
N HIS A 149 4.12 -20.95 -0.38
CA HIS A 149 2.83 -21.48 0.05
C HIS A 149 2.92 -22.94 0.52
N ASP A 150 3.92 -23.66 0.02
CA ASP A 150 4.15 -25.07 0.35
C ASP A 150 5.06 -25.25 1.58
N ASP A 151 5.55 -24.14 2.18
CA ASP A 151 6.38 -24.17 3.38
C ASP A 151 5.52 -24.47 4.62
N PRO A 152 5.68 -25.67 5.24
CA PRO A 152 4.89 -26.07 6.40
C PRO A 152 5.12 -25.16 7.62
N GLU A 153 6.30 -24.52 7.72
CA GLU A 153 6.61 -23.62 8.82
C GLU A 153 5.89 -22.29 8.69
N LEU A 154 5.51 -21.86 7.48
CA LEU A 154 4.82 -20.62 7.27
C LEU A 154 3.47 -20.56 8.02
N ALA A 155 2.73 -21.68 8.02
CA ALA A 155 1.46 -21.77 8.72
C ALA A 155 1.65 -21.66 10.24
N LEU A 156 2.66 -22.32 10.79
CA LEU A 156 3.02 -22.25 12.21
C LEU A 156 3.52 -20.84 12.59
N TYR A 157 4.38 -20.27 11.75
CA TYR A 157 4.91 -18.93 11.92
C TYR A 157 3.82 -17.87 12.01
N ARG A 158 2.78 -17.96 11.19
CA ARG A 158 1.66 -17.03 11.18
C ARG A 158 0.69 -17.19 12.34
N ARG A 159 0.68 -18.34 13.03
CA ARG A 159 -0.20 -18.61 14.19
C ARG A 159 0.37 -18.15 15.53
N ARG A 160 1.45 -17.39 15.51
CA ARG A 160 2.03 -16.77 16.70
C ARG A 160 2.26 -15.29 16.48
N ARG A 161 2.37 -14.54 17.55
CA ARG A 161 2.89 -13.18 17.47
C ARG A 161 4.36 -13.21 17.10
N VAL A 162 4.73 -12.40 16.10
CA VAL A 162 6.10 -12.24 15.62
C VAL A 162 6.59 -10.88 16.05
N GLY A 163 7.79 -10.82 16.62
CA GLY A 163 8.41 -9.58 17.07
C GLY A 163 9.10 -8.82 15.94
N VAL A 164 9.30 -7.52 16.14
CA VAL A 164 9.97 -6.64 15.16
C VAL A 164 11.40 -7.08 14.83
N GLY A 165 12.11 -7.70 15.78
CA GLY A 165 13.46 -8.24 15.57
C GLY A 165 13.52 -9.55 14.78
N GLU A 166 12.37 -10.16 14.51
CA GLU A 166 12.28 -11.46 13.85
C GLU A 166 11.86 -11.34 12.37
N ASN A 167 11.42 -10.14 11.94
CA ASN A 167 10.86 -9.96 10.60
C ASN A 167 11.11 -8.55 10.06
N ARG A 168 11.67 -8.48 8.86
CA ARG A 168 12.03 -7.21 8.22
C ARG A 168 10.84 -6.32 7.88
N ALA A 169 9.66 -6.88 7.59
CA ALA A 169 8.46 -6.08 7.34
C ALA A 169 7.94 -5.45 8.63
N LEU A 170 8.01 -6.18 9.76
CA LEU A 170 7.66 -5.64 11.07
C LEU A 170 8.70 -4.63 11.55
N ALA A 171 9.99 -4.86 11.28
CA ALA A 171 11.03 -3.86 11.55
C ALA A 171 10.80 -2.56 10.74
N ALA A 172 10.33 -2.69 9.48
CA ALA A 172 9.94 -1.55 8.67
C ALA A 172 8.76 -0.79 9.29
N CYS A 173 7.74 -1.51 9.77
CA CYS A 173 6.61 -0.91 10.46
C CYS A 173 7.02 -0.18 11.74
N ALA A 174 7.98 -0.72 12.51
CA ALA A 174 8.48 -0.10 13.73
C ALA A 174 9.23 1.23 13.48
N ALA A 175 9.84 1.38 12.32
CA ALA A 175 10.51 2.61 11.90
C ALA A 175 9.57 3.61 11.18
N PHE A 176 8.33 3.20 10.90
CA PHE A 176 7.37 4.03 10.15
C PHE A 176 6.73 5.09 11.05
N ALA A 177 6.90 6.36 10.70
CA ALA A 177 6.42 7.51 11.48
C ALA A 177 5.17 8.19 10.89
N GLY A 178 4.62 7.70 9.78
CA GLY A 178 3.43 8.26 9.13
C GLY A 178 2.12 7.78 9.78
N ASP A 179 1.00 8.02 9.10
CA ASP A 179 -0.31 7.56 9.55
C ASP A 179 -0.66 6.21 8.94
N VAL A 180 -1.29 5.34 9.73
CA VAL A 180 -1.59 3.95 9.36
C VAL A 180 -3.08 3.65 9.44
N LEU A 181 -3.61 2.99 8.41
CA LEU A 181 -4.87 2.25 8.46
C LEU A 181 -4.56 0.74 8.40
N LEU A 182 -4.98 0.00 9.42
CA LEU A 182 -4.89 -1.46 9.45
C LEU A 182 -6.29 -2.08 9.48
N VAL A 183 -6.64 -2.81 8.43
CA VAL A 183 -7.96 -3.45 8.29
C VAL A 183 -7.82 -4.96 8.36
N GLU A 184 -8.59 -5.57 9.23
CA GLU A 184 -8.65 -7.00 9.48
C GLU A 184 -9.97 -7.60 8.98
N ALA A 185 -9.92 -8.81 8.41
CA ALA A 185 -11.09 -9.62 8.10
C ALA A 185 -11.39 -10.59 9.24
N GLY A 186 -12.62 -10.62 9.71
CA GLY A 186 -13.01 -11.42 10.89
C GLY A 186 -13.01 -12.94 10.64
N HIS A 187 -13.17 -13.37 9.39
CA HIS A 187 -13.16 -14.78 9.00
C HIS A 187 -12.01 -15.09 8.02
N ASP A 188 -10.81 -14.57 8.32
CA ASP A 188 -9.63 -14.78 7.47
C ASP A 188 -9.00 -16.15 7.70
N ALA A 189 -9.15 -17.05 6.73
CA ALA A 189 -8.54 -18.39 6.75
C ALA A 189 -7.08 -18.42 6.23
N ILE A 190 -6.55 -17.29 5.70
CA ILE A 190 -5.23 -17.19 5.05
C ILE A 190 -4.24 -16.42 5.90
N VAL A 191 -4.68 -15.30 6.47
CA VAL A 191 -3.88 -14.45 7.35
C VAL A 191 -4.51 -14.47 8.75
N PRO A 192 -3.97 -15.27 9.68
CA PRO A 192 -4.49 -15.38 11.03
C PRO A 192 -4.42 -14.04 11.79
N HIS A 193 -5.29 -13.91 12.79
CA HIS A 193 -5.36 -12.74 13.68
C HIS A 193 -4.00 -12.36 14.28
N GLU A 194 -3.17 -13.34 14.65
CA GLU A 194 -1.84 -13.15 15.23
C GLU A 194 -0.89 -12.36 14.32
N VAL A 195 -1.07 -12.48 13.00
CA VAL A 195 -0.33 -11.66 12.03
C VAL A 195 -0.75 -10.20 12.12
N ILE A 196 -2.05 -9.93 12.19
CA ILE A 196 -2.57 -8.56 12.34
C ILE A 196 -2.12 -7.96 13.66
N GLU A 197 -2.12 -8.74 14.75
CA GLU A 197 -1.59 -8.33 16.05
C GLU A 197 -0.08 -8.03 16.00
N SER A 198 0.69 -8.79 15.19
CA SER A 198 2.12 -8.53 15.00
C SER A 198 2.35 -7.20 14.30
N TYR A 199 1.58 -6.90 13.25
CA TYR A 199 1.63 -5.59 12.58
C TYR A 199 1.18 -4.45 13.50
N ALA A 200 0.06 -4.63 14.23
CA ALA A 200 -0.45 -3.62 15.14
C ALA A 200 0.56 -3.27 16.24
N ALA A 201 1.23 -4.29 16.79
CA ALA A 201 2.26 -4.10 17.81
C ALA A 201 3.56 -3.49 17.25
N ALA A 202 3.83 -3.67 15.95
CA ALA A 202 5.03 -3.12 15.32
C ALA A 202 4.91 -1.62 15.02
N PHE A 203 3.71 -1.09 14.78
CA PHE A 203 3.49 0.33 14.50
C PHE A 203 3.51 1.19 15.78
N ASP A 204 4.63 1.21 16.48
CA ASP A 204 4.79 1.95 17.75
C ASP A 204 5.19 3.42 17.54
N ALA A 205 5.93 3.74 16.48
CA ALA A 205 6.42 5.09 16.19
C ALA A 205 5.49 5.92 15.26
N THR A 206 4.33 5.41 14.90
CA THR A 206 3.42 6.06 13.95
C THR A 206 2.78 7.33 14.52
N SER A 207 2.52 8.32 13.65
CA SER A 207 1.78 9.54 14.02
C SER A 207 0.35 9.21 14.44
N SER A 208 -0.30 8.31 13.74
CA SER A 208 -1.60 7.74 14.12
C SER A 208 -1.79 6.33 13.57
N MET A 209 -2.59 5.52 14.26
CA MET A 209 -3.02 4.22 13.77
C MET A 209 -4.53 4.05 13.93
N THR A 210 -5.20 3.85 12.80
CA THR A 210 -6.61 3.48 12.73
C THR A 210 -6.72 1.99 12.47
N ARG A 211 -7.23 1.22 13.45
CA ARG A 211 -7.51 -0.21 13.27
C ARG A 211 -9.00 -0.44 13.07
N ARG A 212 -9.36 -1.28 12.11
CA ARG A 212 -10.75 -1.66 11.80
C ARG A 212 -10.87 -3.16 11.57
N LEU A 213 -11.93 -3.74 12.10
CA LEU A 213 -12.32 -5.13 11.89
C LEU A 213 -13.61 -5.18 11.06
N VAL A 214 -13.58 -5.85 9.91
CA VAL A 214 -14.78 -6.20 9.14
C VAL A 214 -15.18 -7.62 9.51
N LYS A 215 -16.13 -7.75 10.45
CA LYS A 215 -16.42 -9.00 11.18
C LYS A 215 -16.75 -10.16 10.26
N ASP A 216 -17.59 -9.94 9.24
CA ASP A 216 -18.10 -10.99 8.37
C ASP A 216 -17.29 -11.12 7.06
N ALA A 217 -16.13 -10.49 6.97
CA ALA A 217 -15.27 -10.57 5.81
C ALA A 217 -14.38 -11.81 5.84
N ASP A 218 -14.27 -12.48 4.71
CA ASP A 218 -13.20 -13.42 4.40
C ASP A 218 -11.92 -12.69 3.94
N HIS A 219 -10.81 -13.39 3.74
CA HIS A 219 -9.54 -12.81 3.28
C HIS A 219 -9.69 -11.97 2.01
N GLY A 220 -10.48 -12.42 1.06
CA GLY A 220 -10.70 -11.77 -0.24
C GLY A 220 -11.67 -10.60 -0.18
N PHE A 221 -12.41 -10.42 0.92
CA PHE A 221 -13.57 -9.52 0.98
C PHE A 221 -14.55 -9.84 -0.15
N SER A 222 -14.87 -11.13 -0.33
CA SER A 222 -15.61 -11.63 -1.50
C SER A 222 -17.07 -11.20 -1.54
N SER A 223 -17.69 -10.93 -0.37
CA SER A 223 -19.06 -10.44 -0.32
C SER A 223 -19.16 -8.95 -0.69
N ARG A 224 -20.26 -8.56 -1.34
CA ARG A 224 -20.52 -7.14 -1.67
C ARG A 224 -20.55 -6.26 -0.42
N GLU A 225 -21.07 -6.78 0.67
CA GLU A 225 -21.15 -6.05 1.95
C GLU A 225 -19.76 -5.80 2.54
N ALA A 226 -18.88 -6.80 2.57
CA ALA A 226 -17.50 -6.63 3.02
C ALA A 226 -16.72 -5.63 2.14
N GLN A 227 -16.91 -5.68 0.82
CA GLN A 227 -16.31 -4.70 -0.11
C GLN A 227 -16.81 -3.29 0.17
N ARG A 228 -18.12 -3.10 0.38
CA ARG A 228 -18.72 -1.80 0.70
C ARG A 228 -18.14 -1.24 2.01
N GLN A 229 -18.13 -2.05 3.07
CA GLN A 229 -17.58 -1.64 4.37
C GLN A 229 -16.09 -1.26 4.27
N TYR A 230 -15.30 -2.05 3.55
CA TYR A 230 -13.89 -1.70 3.33
C TYR A 230 -13.73 -0.39 2.53
N ASN A 231 -14.53 -0.19 1.49
CA ASN A 231 -14.51 1.06 0.72
C ASN A 231 -14.85 2.27 1.61
N GLU A 232 -15.90 2.17 2.42
CA GLU A 232 -16.30 3.23 3.36
C GLU A 232 -15.18 3.54 4.37
N ILE A 233 -14.53 2.50 4.91
CA ILE A 233 -13.39 2.65 5.84
C ILE A 233 -12.21 3.36 5.14
N LEU A 234 -11.83 2.89 3.95
CA LEU A 234 -10.72 3.46 3.19
C LEU A 234 -11.00 4.91 2.80
N MET A 235 -12.19 5.18 2.27
CA MET A 235 -12.59 6.52 1.84
C MET A 235 -12.65 7.52 3.00
N ALA A 236 -13.19 7.12 4.14
CA ALA A 236 -13.22 7.96 5.34
C ALA A 236 -11.80 8.30 5.79
N TRP A 237 -10.92 7.30 5.89
CA TRP A 237 -9.53 7.50 6.29
C TRP A 237 -8.73 8.33 5.27
N MET A 238 -8.86 8.05 3.97
CA MET A 238 -8.21 8.85 2.92
C MET A 238 -8.68 10.31 2.92
N THR A 239 -9.97 10.53 3.15
CA THR A 239 -10.51 11.90 3.28
C THR A 239 -9.84 12.65 4.44
N GLU A 240 -9.70 12.01 5.59
CA GLU A 240 -9.02 12.58 6.77
C GLU A 240 -7.56 12.95 6.43
N MET A 241 -6.81 12.02 5.81
CA MET A 241 -5.41 12.24 5.44
C MET A 241 -5.24 13.38 4.43
N VAL A 242 -6.04 13.38 3.37
CA VAL A 242 -5.98 14.40 2.29
C VAL A 242 -6.40 15.78 2.81
N VAL A 243 -7.47 15.87 3.59
CA VAL A 243 -7.92 17.14 4.18
C VAL A 243 -6.92 17.64 5.21
N GLY A 244 -6.39 16.75 6.05
CA GLY A 244 -5.37 17.09 7.04
C GLY A 244 -4.09 17.64 6.41
N SER A 245 -3.62 17.05 5.30
CA SER A 245 -2.43 17.53 4.58
C SER A 245 -2.65 18.91 3.95
N ARG A 246 -3.80 19.15 3.34
CA ARG A 246 -4.16 20.46 2.75
C ARG A 246 -4.23 21.55 3.82
N GLY A 247 -4.77 21.22 4.99
CA GLY A 247 -4.82 22.14 6.14
C GLY A 247 -3.41 22.50 6.64
N ALA A 248 -2.50 21.56 6.71
CA ALA A 248 -1.11 21.78 7.12
C ALA A 248 -0.36 22.68 6.11
N VAL A 249 -0.44 22.37 4.82
CA VAL A 249 0.18 23.19 3.75
C VAL A 249 -0.38 24.62 3.74
N ALA A 250 -1.70 24.78 3.90
CA ALA A 250 -2.32 26.11 3.98
C ALA A 250 -1.85 26.87 5.22
N ALA A 251 -1.73 26.21 6.37
CA ALA A 251 -1.23 26.82 7.60
C ALA A 251 0.25 27.25 7.49
N ASP A 252 1.08 26.45 6.84
CA ASP A 252 2.49 26.77 6.63
C ASP A 252 2.66 27.96 5.65
N ARG A 253 1.90 28.01 4.55
CA ARG A 253 1.88 29.20 3.66
C ARG A 253 1.50 30.47 4.43
N VAL A 254 0.46 30.41 5.26
CA VAL A 254 0.05 31.57 6.09
C VAL A 254 1.15 31.96 7.09
N ARG A 255 1.87 30.99 7.67
CA ARG A 255 3.01 31.27 8.56
C ARG A 255 4.17 31.93 7.83
N GLU A 256 4.51 31.44 6.63
CA GLU A 256 5.55 32.04 5.79
C GLU A 256 5.20 33.47 5.36
N ASP A 257 3.98 33.70 4.92
CA ASP A 257 3.50 35.04 4.55
C ASP A 257 3.54 35.99 5.75
N LYS A 258 3.18 35.52 6.95
CA LYS A 258 3.29 36.32 8.19
C LYS A 258 4.74 36.63 8.56
N ARG A 259 5.68 35.69 8.34
CA ARG A 259 7.11 35.91 8.57
C ARG A 259 7.67 36.95 7.59
N ARG A 260 7.35 36.86 6.29
CA ARG A 260 7.77 37.83 5.26
C ARG A 260 7.28 39.25 5.57
N ARG A 261 6.02 39.39 6.04
CA ARG A 261 5.43 40.72 6.40
C ARG A 261 6.00 41.31 7.70
N ARG A 262 6.65 40.51 8.57
CA ARG A 262 7.28 40.99 9.82
C ARG A 262 8.77 41.32 9.65
N GLY A 263 9.39 40.88 8.58
CA GLY A 263 10.83 41.09 8.30
C GLY A 263 11.12 42.17 7.25
N GLY A 264 10.11 42.87 6.75
CA GLY A 264 10.21 44.08 5.93
C GLY A 264 9.57 45.27 6.67
#